data_b51b9a9f3fb454627cbebf60efbe275f
#
_entry.id   b51b9a9f3fb454627cbebf60efbe275f
#
_cell.length_a   1.000
_cell.length_b   1.000
_cell.length_c   1.000
_cell.angle_alpha   90.00
_cell.angle_beta   90.00
_cell.angle_gamma   90.00
#
_symmetry.space_group_name_H-M   'P 1'
#
loop_
_entity.id
_entity.type
_entity.pdbx_description
1 polymer ?
#
loop_
_entity_poly.entity_id
_entity_poly.type
_entity_poly.pdbx_seq_one_letter_code
_entity_poly.pdbx_strand_id
1 'polypeptide(L)'
;MIRGDPARAGQAYEEARRLAESLDDMRGLIGALNDLGSVALGRGAGREAIHLHGQAVSLAQQSGETDLLIAGLASLGAAEYQEGQTEEAGRHYQQALDLLQRAADEGTEAILRNNLGLVRQSAGDVGQAEQLFRQAIALNQAAGHPAAEASNHVNLGILAEERREYEVAEREFERALELDKVAERRAEIAEDLLRLGRVADRRGFPDRGLAYSERAYRSHLAQGNQSQAIAALTFALDCARRLGLVTEVARFEKELNGLARASSGR
;
A
#
# COMPACT_ATOMS: atom_id res chain seq x y z
N MET A 1 2.99 18.76 2.81
CA MET A 1 2.67 17.99 4.03
C MET A 1 3.92 17.89 4.88
N ILE A 2 3.92 18.46 6.06
CA ILE A 2 4.98 18.30 7.07
C ILE A 2 4.89 16.82 7.47
N ARG A 3 5.92 16.03 7.14
CA ARG A 3 6.04 14.67 7.69
C ARG A 3 6.15 14.83 9.20
N GLY A 4 5.10 14.48 9.94
CA GLY A 4 5.09 14.51 11.39
C GLY A 4 6.28 13.68 11.90
N ASP A 5 6.99 14.20 12.87
CA ASP A 5 8.08 13.48 13.55
C ASP A 5 7.48 12.28 14.30
N PRO A 6 7.76 11.03 13.90
CA PRO A 6 7.20 9.84 14.55
C PRO A 6 7.55 9.74 16.03
N ALA A 7 8.67 10.36 16.47
CA ALA A 7 9.06 10.39 17.85
C ALA A 7 8.15 11.33 18.65
N ARG A 8 7.83 12.49 18.11
CA ARG A 8 6.87 13.43 18.74
C ARG A 8 5.46 12.88 18.77
N ALA A 9 5.02 12.20 17.69
CA ALA A 9 3.72 11.54 17.67
C ALA A 9 3.64 10.47 18.77
N GLY A 10 4.65 9.61 18.90
CA GLY A 10 4.70 8.60 19.96
C GLY A 10 4.68 9.20 21.37
N GLN A 11 5.38 10.31 21.61
CA GLN A 11 5.32 11.01 22.90
C GLN A 11 3.92 11.56 23.21
N ALA A 12 3.26 12.17 22.22
CA ALA A 12 1.91 12.71 22.39
C ALA A 12 0.89 11.60 22.68
N TYR A 13 0.96 10.47 22.00
CA TYR A 13 0.07 9.33 22.25
C TYR A 13 0.35 8.65 23.60
N GLU A 14 1.59 8.61 24.05
CA GLU A 14 1.94 8.10 25.38
C GLU A 14 1.41 9.03 26.48
N GLU A 15 1.42 10.34 26.29
CA GLU A 15 0.78 11.29 27.20
C GLU A 15 -0.74 11.15 27.20
N ALA A 16 -1.36 10.98 26.02
CA ALA A 16 -2.79 10.71 25.87
C ALA A 16 -3.19 9.42 26.62
N ARG A 17 -2.40 8.34 26.51
CA ARG A 17 -2.60 7.10 27.23
C ARG A 17 -2.61 7.31 28.73
N ARG A 18 -1.59 7.98 29.28
CA ARG A 18 -1.51 8.28 30.73
C ARG A 18 -2.68 9.13 31.23
N LEU A 19 -3.08 10.11 30.43
CA LEU A 19 -4.20 10.97 30.77
C LEU A 19 -5.51 10.16 30.80
N ALA A 20 -5.76 9.32 29.79
CA ALA A 20 -6.93 8.45 29.73
C ALA A 20 -6.97 7.47 30.92
N GLU A 21 -5.84 6.87 31.27
CA GLU A 21 -5.69 6.02 32.48
C GLU A 21 -6.05 6.80 33.77
N SER A 22 -5.57 8.04 33.89
CA SER A 22 -5.81 8.88 35.08
C SER A 22 -7.27 9.35 35.23
N LEU A 23 -8.00 9.42 34.11
CA LEU A 23 -9.39 9.89 34.02
C LEU A 23 -10.41 8.74 33.95
N ASP A 24 -9.96 7.49 33.99
CA ASP A 24 -10.79 6.29 33.73
C ASP A 24 -11.51 6.35 32.36
N ASP A 25 -10.89 7.06 31.38
CA ASP A 25 -11.40 7.19 30.02
C ASP A 25 -11.02 5.96 29.17
N MET A 26 -11.87 4.94 29.22
CA MET A 26 -11.65 3.69 28.50
C MET A 26 -11.56 3.91 26.98
N ARG A 27 -12.41 4.79 26.44
CA ARG A 27 -12.45 5.09 24.99
C ARG A 27 -11.16 5.79 24.54
N GLY A 28 -10.70 6.78 25.30
CA GLY A 28 -9.41 7.46 25.07
C GLY A 28 -8.23 6.52 25.19
N LEU A 29 -8.25 5.59 26.15
CA LEU A 29 -7.19 4.60 26.34
C LEU A 29 -7.08 3.64 25.15
N ILE A 30 -8.20 3.12 24.65
CA ILE A 30 -8.25 2.26 23.46
C ILE A 30 -7.69 2.99 22.25
N GLY A 31 -8.11 4.24 22.02
CA GLY A 31 -7.62 5.07 20.93
C GLY A 31 -6.10 5.29 21.01
N ALA A 32 -5.59 5.70 22.19
CA ALA A 32 -4.18 5.95 22.41
C ALA A 32 -3.30 4.68 22.19
N LEU A 33 -3.76 3.51 22.63
CA LEU A 33 -3.08 2.24 22.41
C LEU A 33 -3.02 1.88 20.91
N ASN A 34 -4.12 2.10 20.19
CA ASN A 34 -4.16 1.85 18.75
C ASN A 34 -3.23 2.79 17.99
N ASP A 35 -3.19 4.06 18.35
CA ASP A 35 -2.28 5.04 17.73
C ASP A 35 -0.80 4.74 18.03
N LEU A 36 -0.47 4.33 19.26
CA LEU A 36 0.87 3.88 19.63
C LEU A 36 1.28 2.64 18.83
N GLY A 37 0.38 1.68 18.65
CA GLY A 37 0.59 0.52 17.79
C GLY A 37 0.91 0.92 16.35
N SER A 38 0.18 1.89 15.80
CA SER A 38 0.43 2.42 14.46
C SER A 38 1.80 3.11 14.34
N VAL A 39 2.22 3.86 15.37
CA VAL A 39 3.57 4.45 15.44
C VAL A 39 4.66 3.38 15.52
N ALA A 40 4.44 2.33 16.32
CA ALA A 40 5.38 1.20 16.42
C ALA A 40 5.52 0.48 15.08
N LEU A 41 4.40 0.25 14.38
CA LEU A 41 4.40 -0.35 13.05
C LEU A 41 5.18 0.50 12.03
N GLY A 42 4.97 1.81 12.04
CA GLY A 42 5.69 2.76 11.18
C GLY A 42 7.21 2.83 11.45
N ARG A 43 7.67 2.39 12.63
CA ARG A 43 9.10 2.26 12.99
C ARG A 43 9.68 0.87 12.67
N GLY A 44 8.86 -0.06 12.15
CA GLY A 44 9.26 -1.44 11.92
C GLY A 44 9.28 -2.30 13.20
N ALA A 45 8.67 -1.84 14.29
CA ALA A 45 8.53 -2.57 15.55
C ALA A 45 7.23 -3.39 15.56
N GLY A 46 7.07 -4.31 14.60
CA GLY A 46 5.82 -5.02 14.36
C GLY A 46 5.32 -5.83 15.57
N ARG A 47 6.20 -6.47 16.32
CA ARG A 47 5.81 -7.20 17.56
C ARG A 47 5.23 -6.28 18.63
N GLU A 48 5.78 -5.08 18.78
CA GLU A 48 5.26 -4.06 19.68
C GLU A 48 3.90 -3.57 19.20
N ALA A 49 3.74 -3.35 17.89
CA ALA A 49 2.46 -2.97 17.28
C ALA A 49 1.37 -4.03 17.53
N ILE A 50 1.66 -5.32 17.31
CA ILE A 50 0.75 -6.42 17.59
C ILE A 50 0.31 -6.42 19.06
N HIS A 51 1.27 -6.21 19.98
CA HIS A 51 0.96 -6.16 21.40
C HIS A 51 0.02 -5.00 21.75
N LEU A 52 0.32 -3.80 21.28
CA LEU A 52 -0.48 -2.58 21.55
C LEU A 52 -1.88 -2.66 20.93
N HIS A 53 -1.97 -3.08 19.66
CA HIS A 53 -3.27 -3.28 19.00
C HIS A 53 -4.06 -4.41 19.69
N GLY A 54 -3.41 -5.49 20.14
CA GLY A 54 -4.05 -6.55 20.89
C GLY A 54 -4.63 -6.08 22.23
N GLN A 55 -3.94 -5.18 22.94
CA GLN A 55 -4.47 -4.54 24.15
C GLN A 55 -5.70 -3.68 23.84
N ALA A 56 -5.63 -2.86 22.76
CA ALA A 56 -6.76 -2.04 22.32
C ALA A 56 -8.00 -2.90 21.98
N VAL A 57 -7.81 -3.99 21.24
CA VAL A 57 -8.86 -4.97 20.90
C VAL A 57 -9.48 -5.57 22.16
N SER A 58 -8.66 -6.02 23.11
CA SER A 58 -9.15 -6.61 24.36
C SER A 58 -10.01 -5.64 25.17
N LEU A 59 -9.56 -4.39 25.31
CA LEU A 59 -10.31 -3.35 26.04
C LEU A 59 -11.60 -2.96 25.31
N ALA A 60 -11.56 -2.81 23.97
CA ALA A 60 -12.74 -2.49 23.17
C ALA A 60 -13.80 -3.61 23.26
N GLN A 61 -13.37 -4.87 23.31
CA GLN A 61 -14.27 -6.00 23.49
C GLN A 61 -14.91 -6.03 24.87
N GLN A 62 -14.15 -5.71 25.92
CA GLN A 62 -14.64 -5.66 27.30
C GLN A 62 -15.61 -4.50 27.54
N SER A 63 -15.35 -3.33 26.93
CA SER A 63 -16.17 -2.13 27.08
C SER A 63 -17.38 -2.09 26.14
N GLY A 64 -17.46 -3.01 25.15
CA GLY A 64 -18.55 -3.04 24.17
C GLY A 64 -18.45 -1.96 23.09
N GLU A 65 -17.30 -1.31 22.93
CA GLU A 65 -17.02 -0.25 21.95
C GLU A 65 -16.79 -0.85 20.56
N THR A 66 -17.88 -1.16 19.85
CA THR A 66 -17.83 -1.93 18.59
C THR A 66 -17.05 -1.21 17.49
N ASP A 67 -17.16 0.11 17.36
CA ASP A 67 -16.42 0.90 16.40
C ASP A 67 -14.89 0.84 16.64
N LEU A 68 -14.47 0.95 17.90
CA LEU A 68 -13.07 0.82 18.28
C LEU A 68 -12.57 -0.62 18.17
N LEU A 69 -13.43 -1.59 18.39
CA LEU A 69 -13.12 -3.01 18.18
C LEU A 69 -12.84 -3.30 16.72
N ILE A 70 -13.68 -2.82 15.79
CA ILE A 70 -13.47 -2.96 14.35
C ILE A 70 -12.15 -2.32 13.93
N ALA A 71 -11.89 -1.08 14.35
CA ALA A 71 -10.65 -0.37 14.04
C ALA A 71 -9.41 -1.08 14.62
N GLY A 72 -9.50 -1.55 15.86
CA GLY A 72 -8.43 -2.32 16.51
C GLY A 72 -8.12 -3.64 15.82
N LEU A 73 -9.17 -4.41 15.43
CA LEU A 73 -9.01 -5.66 14.68
C LEU A 73 -8.39 -5.42 13.29
N ALA A 74 -8.76 -4.35 12.59
CA ALA A 74 -8.17 -3.97 11.32
C ALA A 74 -6.68 -3.64 11.47
N SER A 75 -6.31 -2.87 12.50
CA SER A 75 -4.93 -2.48 12.77
C SER A 75 -4.08 -3.68 13.25
N LEU A 76 -4.64 -4.54 14.10
CA LEU A 76 -4.00 -5.77 14.55
C LEU A 76 -3.71 -6.70 13.36
N GLY A 77 -4.71 -6.93 12.50
CA GLY A 77 -4.55 -7.74 11.30
C GLY A 77 -3.49 -7.17 10.34
N ALA A 78 -3.40 -5.84 10.21
CA ALA A 78 -2.36 -5.20 9.40
C ALA A 78 -0.95 -5.43 9.98
N ALA A 79 -0.78 -5.33 11.29
CA ALA A 79 0.50 -5.59 11.96
C ALA A 79 0.89 -7.07 11.85
N GLU A 80 -0.05 -7.98 12.04
CA GLU A 80 0.17 -9.42 11.88
C GLU A 80 0.55 -9.80 10.45
N TYR A 81 -0.14 -9.22 9.46
CA TYR A 81 0.19 -9.46 8.05
C TYR A 81 1.61 -9.00 7.70
N GLN A 82 2.05 -7.83 8.20
CA GLN A 82 3.42 -7.34 7.99
C GLN A 82 4.48 -8.22 8.67
N GLU A 83 4.15 -8.85 9.81
CA GLU A 83 5.03 -9.80 10.51
C GLU A 83 4.94 -11.24 9.94
N GLY A 84 4.16 -11.44 8.86
CA GLY A 84 4.00 -12.74 8.20
C GLY A 84 3.03 -13.69 8.90
N GLN A 85 2.29 -13.22 9.91
CA GLN A 85 1.23 -13.98 10.61
C GLN A 85 -0.07 -13.94 9.79
N THR A 86 -0.02 -14.50 8.59
CA THR A 86 -1.07 -14.36 7.57
C THR A 86 -2.41 -14.95 7.98
N GLU A 87 -2.40 -16.07 8.70
CA GLU A 87 -3.64 -16.75 9.15
C GLU A 87 -4.34 -15.95 10.25
N GLU A 88 -3.57 -15.40 11.20
CA GLU A 88 -4.05 -14.54 12.28
C GLU A 88 -4.69 -13.27 11.70
N ALA A 89 -3.96 -12.59 10.82
CA ALA A 89 -4.44 -11.41 10.10
C ALA A 89 -5.78 -11.68 9.40
N GLY A 90 -5.88 -12.79 8.69
CA GLY A 90 -7.12 -13.20 8.01
C GLY A 90 -8.30 -13.38 8.96
N ARG A 91 -8.06 -13.97 10.14
CA ARG A 91 -9.10 -14.14 11.16
C ARG A 91 -9.58 -12.80 11.71
N HIS A 92 -8.66 -11.88 12.02
CA HIS A 92 -9.03 -10.58 12.55
C HIS A 92 -9.74 -9.69 11.53
N TYR A 93 -9.32 -9.70 10.26
CA TYR A 93 -10.07 -9.00 9.21
C TYR A 93 -11.47 -9.57 9.00
N GLN A 94 -11.63 -10.90 9.03
CA GLN A 94 -12.95 -11.52 8.91
C GLN A 94 -13.83 -11.16 10.11
N GLN A 95 -13.30 -11.20 11.34
CA GLN A 95 -14.03 -10.79 12.54
C GLN A 95 -14.46 -9.30 12.46
N ALA A 96 -13.61 -8.42 11.96
CA ALA A 96 -13.95 -7.02 11.76
C ALA A 96 -15.08 -6.87 10.73
N LEU A 97 -15.05 -7.60 9.62
CA LEU A 97 -16.12 -7.61 8.60
C LEU A 97 -17.45 -8.12 9.16
N ASP A 98 -17.43 -9.17 9.98
CA ASP A 98 -18.63 -9.73 10.59
C ASP A 98 -19.31 -8.73 11.57
N LEU A 99 -18.49 -7.95 12.28
CA LEU A 99 -18.97 -6.87 13.15
C LEU A 99 -19.53 -5.70 12.34
N LEU A 100 -18.89 -5.36 11.24
CA LEU A 100 -19.22 -4.22 10.39
C LEU A 100 -20.56 -4.39 9.66
N GLN A 101 -21.01 -5.61 9.37
CA GLN A 101 -22.29 -5.89 8.72
C GLN A 101 -23.49 -5.20 9.41
N ARG A 102 -23.33 -4.80 10.68
CA ARG A 102 -24.33 -4.09 11.48
C ARG A 102 -24.21 -2.56 11.43
N ALA A 103 -23.09 -2.04 10.94
CA ALA A 103 -22.74 -0.61 11.03
C ALA A 103 -22.82 0.16 9.71
N ALA A 104 -22.95 -0.54 8.56
CA ALA A 104 -23.09 0.04 7.20
C ALA A 104 -22.02 1.08 6.83
N ASP A 105 -20.76 0.89 7.21
CA ASP A 105 -19.64 1.73 6.80
C ASP A 105 -18.92 1.12 5.60
N GLU A 106 -19.32 1.56 4.41
CA GLU A 106 -18.80 1.06 3.13
C GLU A 106 -17.29 1.34 2.95
N GLY A 107 -16.79 2.43 3.52
CA GLY A 107 -15.36 2.80 3.44
C GLY A 107 -14.48 1.82 4.21
N THR A 108 -14.84 1.54 5.46
CA THR A 108 -14.15 0.54 6.28
C THR A 108 -14.29 -0.86 5.69
N GLU A 109 -15.45 -1.20 5.14
CA GLU A 109 -15.67 -2.48 4.48
C GLU A 109 -14.74 -2.67 3.28
N ALA A 110 -14.57 -1.64 2.44
CA ALA A 110 -13.68 -1.69 1.29
C ALA A 110 -12.21 -1.94 1.71
N ILE A 111 -11.75 -1.27 2.77
CA ILE A 111 -10.41 -1.47 3.33
C ILE A 111 -10.21 -2.89 3.84
N LEU A 112 -11.15 -3.40 4.62
CA LEU A 112 -11.08 -4.75 5.19
C LEU A 112 -11.09 -5.82 4.10
N ARG A 113 -11.94 -5.66 3.05
CA ARG A 113 -11.96 -6.57 1.90
C ARG A 113 -10.66 -6.55 1.11
N ASN A 114 -10.09 -5.36 0.88
CA ASN A 114 -8.77 -5.25 0.26
C ASN A 114 -7.70 -6.00 1.05
N ASN A 115 -7.63 -5.79 2.35
CA ASN A 115 -6.61 -6.39 3.20
C ASN A 115 -6.80 -7.92 3.31
N LEU A 116 -8.03 -8.39 3.42
CA LEU A 116 -8.33 -9.82 3.37
C LEU A 116 -7.98 -10.41 1.99
N GLY A 117 -8.15 -9.65 0.91
CA GLY A 117 -7.70 -10.01 -0.44
C GLY A 117 -6.20 -10.25 -0.51
N LEU A 118 -5.39 -9.36 0.08
CA LEU A 118 -3.94 -9.52 0.18
C LEU A 118 -3.55 -10.78 0.99
N VAL A 119 -4.25 -11.05 2.08
CA VAL A 119 -4.09 -12.29 2.88
C VAL A 119 -4.38 -13.52 2.02
N ARG A 120 -5.47 -13.53 1.26
CA ARG A 120 -5.85 -14.66 0.39
C ARG A 120 -4.85 -14.85 -0.75
N GLN A 121 -4.36 -13.76 -1.33
CA GLN A 121 -3.28 -13.82 -2.34
C GLN A 121 -2.02 -14.45 -1.76
N SER A 122 -1.58 -14.02 -0.58
CA SER A 122 -0.40 -14.59 0.10
C SER A 122 -0.56 -16.06 0.46
N ALA A 123 -1.79 -16.51 0.73
CA ALA A 123 -2.13 -17.91 0.97
C ALA A 123 -2.27 -18.74 -0.33
N GLY A 124 -2.12 -18.10 -1.50
CA GLY A 124 -2.29 -18.76 -2.81
C GLY A 124 -3.74 -18.94 -3.26
N ASP A 125 -4.71 -18.43 -2.51
CA ASP A 125 -6.13 -18.46 -2.89
C ASP A 125 -6.47 -17.27 -3.79
N VAL A 126 -5.93 -17.35 -5.00
CA VAL A 126 -6.00 -16.28 -6.01
C VAL A 126 -7.45 -15.96 -6.43
N GLY A 127 -8.34 -16.97 -6.42
CA GLY A 127 -9.75 -16.76 -6.77
C GLY A 127 -10.51 -15.93 -5.74
N GLN A 128 -10.31 -16.21 -4.46
CA GLN A 128 -10.90 -15.41 -3.38
C GLN A 128 -10.29 -14.00 -3.31
N ALA A 129 -8.97 -13.88 -3.52
CA ALA A 129 -8.30 -12.58 -3.57
C ALA A 129 -8.90 -11.67 -4.64
N GLU A 130 -9.06 -12.18 -5.86
CA GLU A 130 -9.68 -11.47 -6.98
C GLU A 130 -11.11 -11.01 -6.68
N GLN A 131 -11.91 -11.89 -6.09
CA GLN A 131 -13.28 -11.55 -5.69
C GLN A 131 -13.31 -10.42 -4.65
N LEU A 132 -12.45 -10.49 -3.64
CA LEU A 132 -12.37 -9.50 -2.57
C LEU A 132 -11.90 -8.13 -3.10
N PHE A 133 -10.90 -8.09 -3.99
CA PHE A 133 -10.47 -6.83 -4.62
C PHE A 133 -11.58 -6.21 -5.48
N ARG A 134 -12.34 -7.01 -6.24
CA ARG A 134 -13.49 -6.50 -7.02
C ARG A 134 -14.60 -5.95 -6.15
N GLN A 135 -14.88 -6.59 -5.00
CA GLN A 135 -15.85 -6.09 -4.04
C GLN A 135 -15.39 -4.75 -3.43
N ALA A 136 -14.10 -4.63 -3.08
CA ALA A 136 -13.52 -3.38 -2.59
C ALA A 136 -13.60 -2.26 -3.65
N ILE A 137 -13.36 -2.58 -4.94
CA ILE A 137 -13.53 -1.62 -6.04
C ILE A 137 -14.97 -1.10 -6.09
N ALA A 138 -15.96 -1.99 -6.07
CA ALA A 138 -17.37 -1.59 -6.14
C ALA A 138 -17.77 -0.65 -5.00
N LEU A 139 -17.31 -0.92 -3.78
CA LEU A 139 -17.55 -0.06 -2.61
C LEU A 139 -16.84 1.30 -2.76
N ASN A 140 -15.58 1.31 -3.20
CA ASN A 140 -14.83 2.56 -3.39
C ASN A 140 -15.40 3.42 -4.52
N GLN A 141 -15.94 2.80 -5.57
CA GLN A 141 -16.66 3.50 -6.66
C GLN A 141 -17.93 4.14 -6.14
N ALA A 142 -18.74 3.42 -5.39
CA ALA A 142 -19.99 3.93 -4.79
C ALA A 142 -19.71 5.09 -3.82
N ALA A 143 -18.63 5.01 -3.04
CA ALA A 143 -18.22 6.03 -2.08
C ALA A 143 -17.45 7.22 -2.72
N GLY A 144 -17.09 7.15 -4.01
CA GLY A 144 -16.31 8.20 -4.67
C GLY A 144 -14.87 8.32 -4.16
N HIS A 145 -14.22 7.21 -3.86
CA HIS A 145 -12.85 7.13 -3.33
C HIS A 145 -11.83 6.69 -4.41
N PRO A 146 -11.47 7.54 -5.38
CA PRO A 146 -10.64 7.14 -6.51
C PRO A 146 -9.25 6.63 -6.12
N ALA A 147 -8.66 7.18 -5.06
CA ALA A 147 -7.35 6.74 -4.59
C ALA A 147 -7.35 5.29 -4.04
N ALA A 148 -8.41 4.91 -3.33
CA ALA A 148 -8.58 3.56 -2.82
C ALA A 148 -8.96 2.58 -3.95
N GLU A 149 -9.83 3.01 -4.88
CA GLU A 149 -10.16 2.27 -6.09
C GLU A 149 -8.89 1.96 -6.90
N ALA A 150 -8.00 2.95 -7.12
CA ALA A 150 -6.73 2.76 -7.81
C ALA A 150 -5.87 1.67 -7.18
N SER A 151 -5.74 1.71 -5.84
CA SER A 151 -4.96 0.70 -5.11
C SER A 151 -5.51 -0.73 -5.30
N ASN A 152 -6.84 -0.88 -5.37
CA ASN A 152 -7.45 -2.18 -5.63
C ASN A 152 -7.21 -2.66 -7.08
N HIS A 153 -7.24 -1.75 -8.07
CA HIS A 153 -6.87 -2.06 -9.45
C HIS A 153 -5.40 -2.47 -9.57
N VAL A 154 -4.49 -1.82 -8.83
CA VAL A 154 -3.09 -2.25 -8.73
C VAL A 154 -2.99 -3.69 -8.23
N ASN A 155 -3.72 -4.05 -7.17
CA ASN A 155 -3.71 -5.41 -6.63
C ASN A 155 -4.25 -6.44 -7.64
N LEU A 156 -5.31 -6.13 -8.38
CA LEU A 156 -5.80 -6.98 -9.48
C LEU A 156 -4.76 -7.11 -10.61
N GLY A 157 -4.09 -6.03 -10.96
CA GLY A 157 -3.03 -6.04 -11.95
C GLY A 157 -1.85 -6.93 -11.56
N ILE A 158 -1.42 -6.85 -10.30
CA ILE A 158 -0.36 -7.73 -9.74
C ILE A 158 -0.81 -9.20 -9.79
N LEU A 159 -2.05 -9.49 -9.38
CA LEU A 159 -2.61 -10.84 -9.40
C LEU A 159 -2.64 -11.42 -10.83
N ALA A 160 -2.99 -10.59 -11.82
CA ALA A 160 -2.97 -10.97 -13.22
C ALA A 160 -1.53 -11.20 -13.75
N GLU A 161 -0.54 -10.38 -13.33
CA GLU A 161 0.87 -10.62 -13.65
C GLU A 161 1.37 -11.98 -13.11
N GLU A 162 1.01 -12.35 -11.89
CA GLU A 162 1.35 -13.64 -11.28
C GLU A 162 0.82 -14.81 -12.11
N ARG A 163 -0.37 -14.65 -12.70
CA ARG A 163 -0.99 -15.60 -13.64
C ARG A 163 -0.46 -15.51 -15.07
N ARG A 164 0.42 -14.56 -15.36
CA ARG A 164 0.90 -14.21 -16.72
C ARG A 164 -0.21 -13.75 -17.67
N GLU A 165 -1.29 -13.24 -17.13
CA GLU A 165 -2.41 -12.64 -17.86
C GLU A 165 -2.09 -11.16 -18.16
N TYR A 166 -1.04 -10.92 -18.95
CA TYR A 166 -0.44 -9.59 -19.11
C TYR A 166 -1.39 -8.56 -19.73
N GLU A 167 -2.33 -8.99 -20.58
CA GLU A 167 -3.37 -8.11 -21.14
C GLU A 167 -4.36 -7.63 -20.07
N VAL A 168 -4.64 -8.49 -19.09
CA VAL A 168 -5.50 -8.13 -17.95
C VAL A 168 -4.74 -7.18 -17.05
N ALA A 169 -3.48 -7.51 -16.71
CA ALA A 169 -2.62 -6.67 -15.88
C ALA A 169 -2.46 -5.26 -16.46
N GLU A 170 -2.25 -5.12 -17.77
CA GLU A 170 -2.14 -3.83 -18.43
C GLU A 170 -3.41 -3.01 -18.24
N ARG A 171 -4.60 -3.56 -18.49
CA ARG A 171 -5.87 -2.85 -18.31
C ARG A 171 -6.09 -2.40 -16.86
N GLU A 172 -5.76 -3.26 -15.90
CA GLU A 172 -5.92 -2.92 -14.48
C GLU A 172 -4.95 -1.80 -14.06
N PHE A 173 -3.69 -1.84 -14.50
CA PHE A 173 -2.73 -0.75 -14.23
C PHE A 173 -3.06 0.55 -14.99
N GLU A 174 -3.61 0.48 -16.21
CA GLU A 174 -4.11 1.67 -16.91
C GLU A 174 -5.26 2.32 -16.13
N ARG A 175 -6.18 1.52 -15.59
CA ARG A 175 -7.27 2.02 -14.76
C ARG A 175 -6.77 2.66 -13.47
N ALA A 176 -5.80 2.02 -12.79
CA ALA A 176 -5.15 2.60 -11.63
C ALA A 176 -4.50 3.95 -11.95
N LEU A 177 -3.72 4.03 -13.03
CA LEU A 177 -3.07 5.26 -13.49
C LEU A 177 -4.08 6.41 -13.77
N GLU A 178 -5.24 6.10 -14.35
CA GLU A 178 -6.30 7.10 -14.58
C GLU A 178 -6.85 7.64 -13.25
N LEU A 179 -7.14 6.75 -12.32
CA LEU A 179 -7.67 7.10 -11.00
C LEU A 179 -6.66 7.88 -10.16
N ASP A 180 -5.38 7.51 -10.22
CA ASP A 180 -4.32 8.20 -9.51
C ASP A 180 -4.05 9.60 -10.08
N LYS A 181 -4.29 9.82 -11.37
CA LYS A 181 -4.29 11.16 -11.95
C LYS A 181 -5.46 12.01 -11.41
N VAL A 182 -6.66 11.42 -11.29
CA VAL A 182 -7.82 12.09 -10.69
C VAL A 182 -7.57 12.44 -9.23
N ALA A 183 -6.92 11.54 -8.49
CA ALA A 183 -6.58 11.72 -7.08
C ALA A 183 -5.28 12.54 -6.86
N GLU A 184 -4.61 12.99 -7.93
CA GLU A 184 -3.35 13.74 -7.91
C GLU A 184 -2.20 13.06 -7.15
N ARG A 185 -2.17 11.72 -7.13
CA ARG A 185 -1.20 10.89 -6.41
C ARG A 185 0.08 10.72 -7.22
N ARG A 186 0.96 11.72 -7.19
CA ARG A 186 2.15 11.78 -8.06
C ARG A 186 3.12 10.62 -7.90
N ALA A 187 3.27 10.09 -6.69
CA ALA A 187 4.17 8.97 -6.44
C ALA A 187 3.62 7.69 -7.08
N GLU A 188 2.35 7.42 -6.88
CA GLU A 188 1.64 6.26 -7.41
C GLU A 188 1.56 6.30 -8.94
N ILE A 189 1.32 7.47 -9.54
CA ILE A 189 1.38 7.67 -11.00
C ILE A 189 2.74 7.20 -11.56
N ALA A 190 3.85 7.49 -10.87
CA ALA A 190 5.17 7.06 -11.33
C ALA A 190 5.35 5.55 -11.21
N GLU A 191 4.85 4.94 -10.13
CA GLU A 191 4.86 3.49 -9.94
C GLU A 191 3.99 2.77 -10.98
N ASP A 192 2.79 3.28 -11.28
CA ASP A 192 1.90 2.69 -12.28
C ASP A 192 2.52 2.75 -13.68
N LEU A 193 3.17 3.86 -14.03
CA LEU A 193 3.93 3.95 -15.28
C LEU A 193 5.02 2.88 -15.35
N LEU A 194 5.73 2.62 -14.25
CA LEU A 194 6.76 1.59 -14.23
C LEU A 194 6.18 0.18 -14.34
N ARG A 195 5.02 -0.10 -13.69
CA ARG A 195 4.29 -1.37 -13.85
C ARG A 195 3.84 -1.57 -15.28
N LEU A 196 3.22 -0.56 -15.90
CA LEU A 196 2.82 -0.60 -17.31
C LEU A 196 4.02 -0.85 -18.22
N GLY A 197 5.17 -0.24 -17.95
CA GLY A 197 6.38 -0.47 -18.69
C GLY A 197 6.83 -1.94 -18.63
N ARG A 198 6.82 -2.54 -17.45
CA ARG A 198 7.19 -3.95 -17.24
C ARG A 198 6.22 -4.90 -17.94
N VAL A 199 4.92 -4.64 -17.82
CA VAL A 199 3.91 -5.47 -18.49
C VAL A 199 4.00 -5.36 -19.99
N ALA A 200 4.18 -4.16 -20.56
CA ALA A 200 4.38 -3.97 -22.00
C ALA A 200 5.58 -4.77 -22.50
N ASP A 201 6.66 -4.75 -21.74
CA ASP A 201 7.86 -5.52 -22.06
C ASP A 201 7.63 -7.03 -22.02
N ARG A 202 6.93 -7.54 -21.00
CA ARG A 202 6.54 -8.96 -20.89
C ARG A 202 5.65 -9.40 -22.05
N ARG A 203 4.88 -8.50 -22.63
CA ARG A 203 4.05 -8.72 -23.81
C ARG A 203 4.85 -8.64 -25.13
N GLY A 204 6.15 -8.34 -25.09
CA GLY A 204 7.01 -8.23 -26.26
C GLY A 204 7.01 -6.84 -26.92
N PHE A 205 6.61 -5.79 -26.20
CA PHE A 205 6.63 -4.39 -26.65
C PHE A 205 7.68 -3.57 -25.88
N PRO A 206 8.97 -3.82 -26.05
CA PRO A 206 10.04 -3.13 -25.32
C PRO A 206 10.12 -1.63 -25.64
N ASP A 207 9.63 -1.17 -26.78
CA ASP A 207 9.47 0.23 -27.13
C ASP A 207 8.47 0.96 -26.23
N ARG A 208 7.34 0.34 -25.95
CA ARG A 208 6.36 0.84 -24.96
C ARG A 208 6.94 0.76 -23.55
N GLY A 209 7.65 -0.32 -23.22
CA GLY A 209 8.37 -0.49 -21.96
C GLY A 209 9.34 0.66 -21.71
N LEU A 210 10.14 1.03 -22.72
CA LEU A 210 11.03 2.17 -22.69
C LEU A 210 10.30 3.49 -22.46
N ALA A 211 9.23 3.74 -23.22
CA ALA A 211 8.48 4.99 -23.13
C ALA A 211 7.85 5.20 -21.73
N TYR A 212 7.27 4.16 -21.15
CA TYR A 212 6.69 4.21 -19.80
C TYR A 212 7.76 4.39 -18.74
N SER A 213 8.86 3.65 -18.80
CA SER A 213 9.93 3.73 -17.80
C SER A 213 10.67 5.06 -17.81
N GLU A 214 10.88 5.70 -18.97
CA GLU A 214 11.41 7.06 -19.02
C GLU A 214 10.48 8.09 -18.34
N ARG A 215 9.16 7.95 -18.51
CA ARG A 215 8.19 8.81 -17.84
C ARG A 215 8.20 8.60 -16.34
N ALA A 216 8.26 7.34 -15.88
CA ALA A 216 8.40 6.99 -14.48
C ALA A 216 9.69 7.58 -13.88
N TYR A 217 10.81 7.41 -14.56
CA TYR A 217 12.10 7.98 -14.18
C TYR A 217 12.04 9.49 -13.95
N ARG A 218 11.53 10.24 -14.94
CA ARG A 218 11.39 11.70 -14.82
C ARG A 218 10.49 12.11 -13.67
N SER A 219 9.40 11.36 -13.42
CA SER A 219 8.48 11.63 -12.33
C SER A 219 9.13 11.38 -10.97
N HIS A 220 9.81 10.26 -10.77
CA HIS A 220 10.53 9.95 -9.53
C HIS A 220 11.66 10.95 -9.27
N LEU A 221 12.40 11.33 -10.31
CA LEU A 221 13.49 12.31 -10.19
C LEU A 221 12.96 13.69 -9.74
N ALA A 222 11.85 14.15 -10.34
CA ALA A 222 11.21 15.42 -9.98
C ALA A 222 10.68 15.45 -8.54
N GLN A 223 10.37 14.27 -7.97
CA GLN A 223 9.92 14.10 -6.58
C GLN A 223 11.07 13.89 -5.59
N GLY A 224 12.31 13.80 -6.06
CA GLY A 224 13.48 13.48 -5.22
C GLY A 224 13.56 12.01 -4.80
N ASN A 225 12.78 11.12 -5.40
CA ASN A 225 12.75 9.68 -5.13
C ASN A 225 13.90 8.97 -5.89
N GLN A 226 15.12 9.18 -5.44
CA GLN A 226 16.33 8.77 -6.17
C GLN A 226 16.41 7.25 -6.40
N SER A 227 16.07 6.43 -5.43
CA SER A 227 16.12 4.97 -5.56
C SER A 227 15.16 4.46 -6.64
N GLN A 228 13.93 4.96 -6.65
CA GLN A 228 12.91 4.62 -7.65
C GLN A 228 13.28 5.17 -9.02
N ALA A 229 13.87 6.37 -9.08
CA ALA A 229 14.38 6.93 -10.34
C ALA A 229 15.49 6.05 -10.95
N ILE A 230 16.43 5.56 -10.14
CA ILE A 230 17.48 4.61 -10.58
C ILE A 230 16.83 3.32 -11.09
N ALA A 231 15.86 2.75 -10.38
CA ALA A 231 15.18 1.52 -10.80
C ALA A 231 14.47 1.69 -12.16
N ALA A 232 13.73 2.80 -12.33
CA ALA A 232 13.04 3.11 -13.58
C ALA A 232 14.03 3.32 -14.75
N LEU A 233 15.13 4.05 -14.51
CA LEU A 233 16.15 4.30 -15.53
C LEU A 233 16.93 3.03 -15.90
N THR A 234 17.18 2.14 -14.93
CA THR A 234 17.81 0.83 -15.20
C THR A 234 16.92 -0.01 -16.11
N PHE A 235 15.62 -0.03 -15.86
CA PHE A 235 14.69 -0.75 -16.72
C PHE A 235 14.58 -0.11 -18.12
N ALA A 236 14.60 1.24 -18.23
CA ALA A 236 14.68 1.94 -19.52
C ALA A 236 15.92 1.56 -20.31
N LEU A 237 17.09 1.47 -19.63
CA LEU A 237 18.35 1.04 -20.22
C LEU A 237 18.26 -0.40 -20.78
N ASP A 238 17.66 -1.31 -20.04
CA ASP A 238 17.49 -2.70 -20.49
C ASP A 238 16.59 -2.79 -21.74
N CYS A 239 15.51 -2.02 -21.79
CA CYS A 239 14.65 -1.91 -22.97
C CYS A 239 15.42 -1.33 -24.16
N ALA A 240 16.18 -0.25 -23.96
CA ALA A 240 16.98 0.40 -25.01
C ALA A 240 18.06 -0.53 -25.60
N ARG A 241 18.72 -1.33 -24.76
CA ARG A 241 19.69 -2.34 -25.18
C ARG A 241 19.05 -3.40 -26.08
N ARG A 242 17.89 -3.91 -25.72
CA ARG A 242 17.16 -4.91 -26.52
C ARG A 242 16.67 -4.34 -27.85
N LEU A 243 16.36 -3.05 -27.89
CA LEU A 243 15.98 -2.34 -29.11
C LEU A 243 17.17 -1.92 -29.97
N GLY A 244 18.40 -2.09 -29.49
CA GLY A 244 19.64 -1.68 -30.21
C GLY A 244 19.81 -0.16 -30.29
N LEU A 245 19.23 0.62 -29.39
CA LEU A 245 19.24 2.08 -29.37
C LEU A 245 20.54 2.61 -28.72
N VAL A 246 21.63 2.63 -29.48
CA VAL A 246 22.99 2.94 -28.98
C VAL A 246 23.07 4.32 -28.30
N THR A 247 22.40 5.32 -28.85
CA THR A 247 22.42 6.69 -28.33
C THR A 247 21.73 6.76 -26.97
N GLU A 248 20.58 6.12 -26.85
CA GLU A 248 19.78 6.04 -25.59
C GLU A 248 20.53 5.26 -24.52
N VAL A 249 21.18 4.15 -24.90
CA VAL A 249 22.02 3.35 -24.00
C VAL A 249 23.14 4.21 -23.41
N ALA A 250 23.89 4.92 -24.23
CA ALA A 250 24.98 5.79 -23.76
C ALA A 250 24.48 6.93 -22.87
N ARG A 251 23.31 7.50 -23.19
CA ARG A 251 22.65 8.52 -22.37
C ARG A 251 22.27 7.99 -20.99
N PHE A 252 21.55 6.85 -20.91
CA PHE A 252 21.10 6.26 -19.66
C PHE A 252 22.25 5.80 -18.77
N GLU A 253 23.30 5.22 -19.33
CA GLU A 253 24.50 4.86 -18.59
C GLU A 253 25.18 6.08 -17.96
N LYS A 254 25.26 7.19 -18.68
CA LYS A 254 25.79 8.46 -18.16
C LYS A 254 24.94 9.00 -17.01
N GLU A 255 23.62 8.99 -17.17
CA GLU A 255 22.66 9.45 -16.14
C GLU A 255 22.74 8.58 -14.88
N LEU A 256 22.75 7.25 -14.99
CA LEU A 256 22.92 6.31 -13.87
C LEU A 256 24.22 6.55 -13.12
N ASN A 257 25.34 6.74 -13.84
CA ASN A 257 26.63 7.06 -13.23
C ASN A 257 26.60 8.39 -12.47
N GLY A 258 25.86 9.39 -12.99
CA GLY A 258 25.65 10.67 -12.32
C GLY A 258 24.89 10.52 -11.02
N LEU A 259 23.79 9.76 -11.02
CA LEU A 259 22.97 9.49 -9.85
C LEU A 259 23.73 8.70 -8.76
N ALA A 260 24.53 7.70 -9.16
CA ALA A 260 25.34 6.91 -8.24
C ALA A 260 26.39 7.76 -7.50
N ARG A 261 27.05 8.69 -8.21
CA ARG A 261 28.03 9.61 -7.61
C ARG A 261 27.39 10.60 -6.64
N ALA A 262 26.19 11.09 -6.93
CA ALA A 262 25.43 11.97 -6.05
C ALA A 262 24.98 11.28 -4.77
N SER A 263 24.83 9.95 -4.77
CA SER A 263 24.47 9.14 -3.59
C SER A 263 25.67 8.85 -2.70
N SER A 264 26.87 8.70 -3.27
CA SER A 264 28.10 8.36 -2.53
C SER A 264 28.84 9.58 -1.95
N GLY A 265 28.41 10.79 -2.28
CA GLY A 265 28.97 12.04 -1.78
C GLY A 265 28.18 12.67 -0.61
N ARG A 266 27.20 11.94 -0.07
CA ARG A 266 26.45 12.30 1.15
C ARG A 266 26.77 11.33 2.27
#